data_9b1033b76b0a382d27fe5628fb488c0b
#
_entry.id   9b1033b76b0a382d27fe5628fb488c0b
#
_cell.length_a   1.000
_cell.length_b   1.000
_cell.length_c   1.000
_cell.angle_alpha   90.00
_cell.angle_beta   90.00
_cell.angle_gamma   90.00
#
_symmetry.space_group_name_H-M   'P 1'
#
loop_
_entity.id
_entity.type
_entity.pdbx_description
1 polymer ?
#
loop_
_entity_poly.entity_id
_entity_poly.type
_entity_poly.pdbx_seq_one_letter_code
_entity_poly.pdbx_strand_id
1 'polypeptide(L)'
;MKISASDQVATWLCGLPPQTKYRVRLALRGLAKGKGDIKGLQGPLEGFNRLRIGGLRIIHRQISGNEIRLEYANTRDAVYELYEQILENRSQ
;
A
#
# COMPACT_ATOMS: atom_id res chain seq x y z
N MET A 1 -3.81 10.85 10.60
CA MET A 1 -4.06 9.40 10.72
C MET A 1 -2.77 8.64 10.96
N LYS A 2 -2.85 7.62 11.77
CA LYS A 2 -1.72 6.71 12.00
C LYS A 2 -1.55 5.78 10.79
N ILE A 3 -0.31 5.51 10.41
CA ILE A 3 0.02 4.58 9.33
C ILE A 3 0.77 3.40 9.92
N SER A 4 0.25 2.20 9.75
CA SER A 4 0.94 0.97 10.10
C SER A 4 1.28 0.20 8.83
N ALA A 5 2.21 -0.76 8.92
CA ALA A 5 2.67 -1.50 7.75
C ALA A 5 2.78 -2.98 8.07
N SER A 6 2.39 -3.81 7.09
CA SER A 6 2.64 -5.24 7.17
C SER A 6 4.15 -5.52 7.11
N ASP A 7 4.55 -6.74 7.46
CA ASP A 7 5.95 -7.13 7.40
C ASP A 7 6.50 -7.01 5.97
N GLN A 8 5.69 -7.38 4.96
CA GLN A 8 6.11 -7.25 3.57
C GLN A 8 6.42 -5.80 3.21
N VAL A 9 5.52 -4.87 3.59
CA VAL A 9 5.71 -3.46 3.27
C VAL A 9 6.90 -2.89 4.03
N ALA A 10 7.06 -3.24 5.30
CA ALA A 10 8.19 -2.77 6.11
C ALA A 10 9.53 -3.21 5.50
N THR A 11 9.62 -4.49 5.12
CA THR A 11 10.82 -5.03 4.47
C THR A 11 11.09 -4.35 3.13
N TRP A 12 10.04 -4.18 2.33
CA TRP A 12 10.13 -3.52 1.03
C TRP A 12 10.64 -2.07 1.17
N LEU A 13 10.10 -1.33 2.14
CA LEU A 13 10.54 0.05 2.41
C LEU A 13 12.01 0.12 2.79
N CYS A 14 12.48 -0.82 3.64
CA CYS A 14 13.87 -0.85 4.07
C CYS A 14 14.84 -1.08 2.90
N GLY A 15 14.40 -1.79 1.86
CA GLY A 15 15.22 -2.10 0.71
C GLY A 15 15.26 -1.04 -0.38
N LEU A 16 14.51 0.04 -0.23
CA LEU A 16 14.46 1.08 -1.25
C LEU A 16 15.71 1.96 -1.22
N PRO A 17 16.18 2.45 -2.41
CA PRO A 17 17.24 3.45 -2.46
C PRO A 17 16.85 4.71 -1.67
N PRO A 18 17.82 5.46 -1.13
CA PRO A 18 17.51 6.63 -0.28
C PRO A 18 16.57 7.66 -0.91
N GLN A 19 16.76 8.00 -2.19
CA GLN A 19 15.91 8.97 -2.85
C GLN A 19 14.48 8.45 -3.01
N THR A 20 14.33 7.18 -3.39
CA THR A 20 13.03 6.55 -3.53
C THR A 20 12.34 6.46 -2.17
N LYS A 21 13.08 6.06 -1.14
CA LYS A 21 12.56 5.99 0.22
C LYS A 21 12.03 7.35 0.69
N TYR A 22 12.74 8.43 0.38
CA TYR A 22 12.32 9.78 0.73
C TYR A 22 10.99 10.13 0.03
N ARG A 23 10.87 9.83 -1.27
CA ARG A 23 9.64 10.08 -2.03
C ARG A 23 8.46 9.32 -1.44
N VAL A 24 8.68 8.05 -1.07
CA VAL A 24 7.63 7.23 -0.47
C VAL A 24 7.21 7.81 0.88
N ARG A 25 8.15 8.23 1.71
CA ARG A 25 7.84 8.85 3.00
C ARG A 25 6.97 10.10 2.85
N LEU A 26 7.30 10.96 1.87
CA LEU A 26 6.48 12.14 1.59
C LEU A 26 5.07 11.74 1.16
N ALA A 27 4.95 10.73 0.30
CA ALA A 27 3.65 10.25 -0.17
C ALA A 27 2.83 9.67 0.99
N LEU A 28 3.46 8.97 1.93
CA LEU A 28 2.77 8.41 3.09
C LEU A 28 2.30 9.51 4.05
N ARG A 29 3.06 10.59 4.19
CA ARG A 29 2.59 11.75 4.96
C ARG A 29 1.35 12.37 4.33
N GLY A 30 1.32 12.45 3.00
CA GLY A 30 0.14 12.90 2.27
C GLY A 30 -1.04 11.96 2.48
N LEU A 31 -0.81 10.65 2.40
CA LEU A 31 -1.85 9.65 2.62
C LEU A 31 -2.49 9.79 4.00
N ALA A 32 -1.70 10.06 5.03
CA ALA A 32 -2.21 10.28 6.38
C ALA A 32 -3.18 11.47 6.45
N LYS A 33 -3.09 12.37 5.49
CA LYS A 33 -3.97 13.55 5.38
C LYS A 33 -5.04 13.38 4.29
N GLY A 34 -5.18 12.19 3.75
CA GLY A 34 -6.13 11.91 2.68
C GLY A 34 -5.71 12.43 1.31
N LYS A 35 -4.42 12.70 1.11
CA LYS A 35 -3.90 13.26 -0.14
C LYS A 35 -3.02 12.24 -0.87
N GLY A 36 -2.96 12.36 -2.20
CA GLY A 36 -2.13 11.53 -3.06
C GLY A 36 -2.93 10.91 -4.19
N ASP A 37 -2.25 10.13 -5.02
CA ASP A 37 -2.87 9.40 -6.12
C ASP A 37 -3.49 8.11 -5.58
N ILE A 38 -4.68 8.24 -5.00
CA ILE A 38 -5.39 7.17 -4.30
C ILE A 38 -6.58 6.74 -5.15
N LYS A 39 -6.72 5.42 -5.33
CA LYS A 39 -7.84 4.83 -6.07
C LYS A 39 -8.40 3.64 -5.31
N GLY A 40 -9.73 3.60 -5.17
CA GLY A 40 -10.41 2.43 -4.63
C GLY A 40 -10.36 1.26 -5.61
N LEU A 41 -10.12 0.06 -5.09
CA LEU A 41 -10.02 -1.15 -5.90
C LEU A 41 -11.36 -1.86 -5.95
N GLN A 42 -11.53 -2.70 -6.98
CA GLN A 42 -12.76 -3.43 -7.22
C GLN A 42 -12.49 -4.93 -7.31
N GLY A 43 -13.57 -5.73 -7.42
CA GLY A 43 -13.46 -7.18 -7.53
C GLY A 43 -12.92 -7.81 -6.24
N PRO A 44 -11.96 -8.74 -6.36
CA PRO A 44 -11.40 -9.42 -5.18
C PRO A 44 -10.74 -8.50 -4.18
N LEU A 45 -10.36 -7.29 -4.58
CA LEU A 45 -9.71 -6.30 -3.72
C LEU A 45 -10.66 -5.17 -3.31
N GLU A 46 -11.96 -5.38 -3.41
CA GLU A 46 -12.93 -4.40 -2.95
C GLU A 46 -12.73 -4.11 -1.45
N GLY A 47 -12.76 -2.83 -1.09
CA GLY A 47 -12.48 -2.39 0.28
C GLY A 47 -11.02 -1.99 0.50
N PHE A 48 -10.15 -2.31 -0.44
CA PHE A 48 -8.76 -1.85 -0.43
C PHE A 48 -8.60 -0.65 -1.36
N ASN A 49 -7.52 0.09 -1.15
CA ASN A 49 -7.16 1.24 -1.97
C ASN A 49 -5.72 1.09 -2.46
N ARG A 50 -5.40 1.79 -3.52
CA ARG A 50 -4.06 1.84 -4.08
C ARG A 50 -3.50 3.25 -3.97
N LEU A 51 -2.29 3.38 -3.42
CA LEU A 51 -1.50 4.61 -3.50
C LEU A 51 -0.43 4.42 -4.56
N ARG A 52 -0.43 5.30 -5.56
CA ARG A 52 0.54 5.26 -6.65
C ARG A 52 1.62 6.31 -6.41
N ILE A 53 2.88 5.88 -6.49
CA ILE A 53 4.04 6.75 -6.32
C ILE A 53 5.00 6.43 -7.47
N GLY A 54 4.87 7.15 -8.60
CA GLY A 54 5.62 6.84 -9.81
C GLY A 54 5.34 5.41 -10.28
N GLY A 55 6.38 4.58 -10.40
CA GLY A 55 6.24 3.17 -10.75
C GLY A 55 5.88 2.25 -9.59
N LEU A 56 5.71 2.79 -8.38
CA LEU A 56 5.43 2.00 -7.19
C LEU A 56 3.95 2.01 -6.87
N ARG A 57 3.47 0.92 -6.26
CA ARG A 57 2.08 0.76 -5.83
C ARG A 57 2.04 0.22 -4.42
N ILE A 58 1.23 0.84 -3.57
CA ILE A 58 1.00 0.36 -2.20
C ILE A 58 -0.49 0.13 -2.02
N ILE A 59 -0.86 -1.10 -1.69
CA ILE A 59 -2.25 -1.46 -1.38
C ILE A 59 -2.45 -1.21 0.11
N HIS A 60 -3.49 -0.46 0.45
CA HIS A 60 -3.78 -0.10 1.82
C HIS A 60 -5.27 -0.11 2.09
N ARG A 61 -5.63 -0.11 3.36
CA ARG A 61 -7.02 0.03 3.78
C ARG A 61 -7.08 0.73 5.12
N GLN A 62 -8.20 1.39 5.37
CA GLN A 62 -8.46 1.99 6.68
C GLN A 62 -9.01 0.92 7.61
N ILE A 63 -8.32 0.66 8.72
CA ILE A 63 -8.71 -0.39 9.66
C ILE A 63 -9.43 0.17 10.90
N SER A 64 -9.41 1.49 11.08
CA SER A 64 -10.15 2.16 12.15
C SER A 64 -10.34 3.63 11.77
N GLY A 65 -11.02 4.39 12.62
CA GLY A 65 -11.27 5.81 12.36
C GLY A 65 -10.02 6.66 12.24
N ASN A 66 -8.89 6.20 12.76
CA ASN A 66 -7.64 6.97 12.74
C ASN A 66 -6.42 6.17 12.29
N GLU A 67 -6.61 5.02 11.67
CA GLU A 67 -5.48 4.20 11.24
C GLU A 67 -5.67 3.63 9.85
N ILE A 68 -4.63 3.79 9.01
CA ILE A 68 -4.52 3.18 7.69
C ILE A 68 -3.42 2.13 7.76
N ARG A 69 -3.72 0.91 7.30
CA ARG A 69 -2.74 -0.17 7.24
C ARG A 69 -2.25 -0.35 5.82
N LEU A 70 -0.93 -0.33 5.63
CA LEU A 70 -0.28 -0.66 4.36
C LEU A 70 -0.16 -2.18 4.31
N GLU A 71 -0.88 -2.80 3.37
CA GLU A 71 -1.00 -4.25 3.31
C GLU A 71 0.04 -4.91 2.42
N TYR A 72 0.30 -4.33 1.25
CA TYR A 72 1.21 -4.92 0.28
C TYR A 72 1.78 -3.84 -0.63
N ALA A 73 3.04 -3.98 -1.02
CA ALA A 73 3.70 -3.02 -1.90
C ALA A 73 4.57 -3.74 -2.93
N ASN A 74 4.58 -3.19 -4.14
CA ASN A 74 5.43 -3.69 -5.21
C ASN A 74 5.49 -2.64 -6.32
N THR A 75 6.29 -2.93 -7.36
CA THR A 75 6.32 -2.13 -8.57
C THR A 75 5.25 -2.63 -9.54
N ARG A 76 4.71 -1.70 -10.38
CA ARG A 76 3.78 -2.02 -11.47
C ARG A 76 2.44 -2.61 -11.01
N ASP A 77 1.57 -2.84 -11.96
CA ASP A 77 0.23 -3.35 -11.73
C ASP A 77 0.19 -4.82 -11.30
N ALA A 78 1.31 -5.53 -11.42
CA ALA A 78 1.44 -6.90 -10.92
C ALA A 78 1.13 -7.01 -9.42
N VAL A 79 1.22 -5.91 -8.68
CA VAL A 79 0.90 -5.87 -7.25
C VAL A 79 -0.52 -6.39 -6.96
N TYR A 80 -1.46 -6.15 -7.87
CA TYR A 80 -2.85 -6.55 -7.67
C TYR A 80 -3.01 -8.06 -7.72
N GLU A 81 -2.47 -8.69 -8.76
CA GLU A 81 -2.53 -10.14 -8.91
C GLU A 81 -1.80 -10.86 -7.76
N LEU A 82 -0.63 -10.34 -7.41
CA LEU A 82 0.16 -10.93 -6.32
C LEU A 82 -0.60 -10.87 -4.99
N TYR A 83 -1.23 -9.73 -4.70
CA TYR A 83 -1.96 -9.61 -3.45
C TYR A 83 -3.24 -10.44 -3.45
N GLU A 84 -3.93 -10.54 -4.58
CA GLU A 84 -5.08 -11.42 -4.72
C GLU A 84 -4.71 -12.87 -4.41
N GLN A 85 -3.56 -13.34 -4.92
CA GLN A 85 -3.08 -14.69 -4.64
C GLN A 85 -2.79 -14.89 -3.16
N ILE A 86 -2.20 -13.90 -2.51
CA ILE A 86 -1.92 -13.97 -1.07
C ILE A 86 -3.21 -14.10 -0.28
N LEU A 87 -4.23 -13.31 -0.61
CA LEU A 87 -5.52 -13.37 0.06
C LEU A 87 -6.20 -14.73 -0.17
N GLU A 88 -6.14 -15.26 -1.39
CA GLU A 88 -6.68 -16.57 -1.71
C GLU A 88 -6.03 -17.66 -0.87
N ASN A 89 -4.72 -17.64 -0.77
CA ASN A 89 -3.97 -18.62 0.00
C ASN A 89 -4.30 -18.53 1.50
N ARG A 90 -4.57 -17.34 2.02
CA ARG A 90 -4.96 -17.15 3.42
C ARG A 90 -6.36 -17.69 3.71
N SER A 91 -7.22 -17.72 2.70
CA SER A 91 -8.60 -18.19 2.85
C SER A 91 -8.71 -19.71 2.86
N GLN A 92 -7.64 -20.40 2.51
CA GLN A 92 -7.54 -21.84 2.53
C GLN A 92 -6.80 -22.31 3.78
#